data_4115f24e4a4622c88a8e0da66f84a2df
#
_entry.id   4115f24e4a4622c88a8e0da66f84a2df
#
_cell.length_a   1.000
_cell.length_b   1.000
_cell.length_c   1.000
_cell.angle_alpha   90.00
_cell.angle_beta   90.00
_cell.angle_gamma   90.00
#
_symmetry.space_group_name_H-M   'P 1'
#
loop_
_entity.id
_entity.type
_entity.pdbx_description
1 polymer ?
#
loop_
_entity_poly.entity_id
_entity_poly.type
_entity_poly.pdbx_seq_one_letter_code
_entity_poly.pdbx_strand_id
1 'polypeptide(L)'
;LNTESSEIDEGKIYFDIIFYVRMRDGLAKMIINLEAQKNEPTKYHILNRAIFYTARLVSSQKEREFTGSDYNEIKQVYSIWICMNMKENSLSHIHMVKDDLLGEQDWKGNLDIPNIVMIGLAKEIPPKEEQYELHRLLGALLSQTMTAEQKLKLMKQEYDIPVDRNGIRDEVKVMCNLSEGVEEMGYAKGEAAGRAAGMVAGRSEGEKIGEARGKTIGKSEVILKMHKKGYSLEQIMDVTEMSEDEIKAIIG
;
A
#
# COMPACT_ATOMS: atom_id res chain seq x y z
N LEU A 1 20.27 8.50 -6.02
CA LEU A 1 20.04 7.07 -6.24
C LEU A 1 18.72 6.86 -6.97
N ASN A 2 18.67 5.93 -7.91
CA ASN A 2 17.42 5.60 -8.59
C ASN A 2 16.58 4.70 -7.67
N THR A 3 15.44 5.19 -7.21
CA THR A 3 14.49 4.46 -6.37
C THR A 3 13.56 3.56 -7.19
N GLU A 4 13.66 3.60 -8.53
CA GLU A 4 12.87 2.77 -9.43
C GLU A 4 13.71 1.56 -9.87
N SER A 5 13.18 0.35 -9.71
CA SER A 5 13.74 -0.88 -10.26
C SER A 5 12.77 -1.49 -11.25
N SER A 6 13.21 -1.66 -12.49
CA SER A 6 12.45 -2.30 -13.56
C SER A 6 13.26 -3.46 -14.12
N GLU A 7 12.63 -4.63 -14.22
CA GLU A 7 13.17 -5.81 -14.86
C GLU A 7 12.26 -6.22 -16.02
N ILE A 8 12.81 -6.91 -17.00
CA ILE A 8 12.04 -7.37 -18.16
C ILE A 8 10.97 -8.35 -17.66
N ASP A 9 9.72 -8.07 -18.00
CA ASP A 9 8.52 -8.85 -17.64
C ASP A 9 8.13 -8.91 -16.16
N GLU A 10 8.83 -8.18 -15.26
CA GLU A 10 8.55 -8.21 -13.82
C GLU A 10 7.91 -6.92 -13.25
N GLY A 11 7.70 -5.93 -14.12
CA GLY A 11 7.12 -4.64 -13.72
C GLY A 11 8.09 -3.75 -12.93
N LYS A 12 7.61 -2.57 -12.56
CA LYS A 12 8.37 -1.56 -11.83
C LYS A 12 8.10 -1.64 -10.33
N ILE A 13 9.16 -1.51 -9.54
CA ILE A 13 9.11 -1.34 -8.10
C ILE A 13 9.65 0.04 -7.77
N TYR A 14 8.97 0.72 -6.85
CA TYR A 14 9.39 1.99 -6.29
C TYR A 14 9.76 1.76 -4.84
N PHE A 15 10.97 2.19 -4.48
CA PHE A 15 11.48 2.18 -3.12
C PHE A 15 11.35 3.59 -2.52
N ASP A 16 11.02 3.70 -1.24
CA ASP A 16 10.89 4.99 -0.60
C ASP A 16 12.26 5.70 -0.53
N ILE A 17 13.25 5.03 0.04
CA ILE A 17 14.61 5.57 0.15
C ILE A 17 15.62 4.46 -0.06
N ILE A 18 16.56 4.65 -0.98
CA ILE A 18 17.72 3.76 -1.14
C ILE A 18 19.00 4.56 -0.99
N PHE A 19 19.94 4.05 -0.22
CA PHE A 19 21.26 4.64 -0.08
C PHE A 19 22.35 3.59 0.14
N TYR A 20 23.58 3.97 -0.17
CA TYR A 20 24.76 3.14 0.08
C TYR A 20 25.45 3.59 1.36
N VAL A 21 25.79 2.62 2.20
CA VAL A 21 26.59 2.86 3.40
C VAL A 21 27.98 2.25 3.16
N ARG A 22 28.99 3.07 3.42
CA ARG A 22 30.38 2.61 3.45
C ARG A 22 30.83 2.47 4.89
N MET A 23 31.25 1.27 5.27
CA MET A 23 31.75 1.03 6.62
C MET A 23 33.06 1.79 6.87
N ARG A 24 33.38 2.09 8.13
CA ARG A 24 34.59 2.85 8.50
C ARG A 24 35.89 2.21 8.06
N ASP A 25 35.93 0.88 8.01
CA ASP A 25 37.05 0.09 7.53
C ASP A 25 37.17 0.02 5.99
N GLY A 26 36.22 0.58 5.30
CA GLY A 26 36.23 0.69 3.84
C GLY A 26 35.92 -0.61 3.07
N LEU A 27 35.69 -1.72 3.75
CA LEU A 27 35.65 -3.06 3.14
C LEU A 27 34.25 -3.50 2.67
N ALA A 28 33.17 -2.91 3.15
CA ALA A 28 31.83 -3.29 2.73
C ALA A 28 30.99 -2.10 2.25
N LYS A 29 30.39 -2.23 1.09
CA LYS A 29 29.29 -1.38 0.64
C LYS A 29 27.99 -2.11 0.95
N MET A 30 27.09 -1.45 1.61
CA MET A 30 25.80 -1.97 1.99
C MET A 30 24.72 -1.16 1.29
N ILE A 31 23.71 -1.82 0.74
CA ILE A 31 22.54 -1.19 0.18
C ILE A 31 21.47 -1.20 1.27
N ILE A 32 20.97 -0.02 1.66
CA ILE A 32 19.88 0.10 2.61
C ILE A 32 18.67 0.63 1.87
N ASN A 33 17.58 -0.10 1.96
CA ASN A 33 16.24 0.35 1.57
C ASN A 33 15.44 0.62 2.84
N LEU A 34 14.87 1.81 2.94
CA LEU A 34 14.01 2.22 4.05
C LEU A 34 12.60 2.46 3.54
N GLU A 35 11.64 1.76 4.10
CA GLU A 35 10.21 1.83 3.76
C GLU A 35 9.42 2.24 4.99
N ALA A 36 8.55 3.24 4.86
CA ALA A 36 7.64 3.67 5.92
C ALA A 36 6.20 3.27 5.57
N GLN A 37 5.58 2.44 6.41
CA GLN A 37 4.24 1.91 6.21
C GLN A 37 3.29 2.39 7.31
N LYS A 38 2.35 3.30 6.97
CA LYS A 38 1.44 3.90 7.96
C LYS A 38 0.43 2.90 8.54
N ASN A 39 -0.14 2.04 7.69
CA ASN A 39 -1.14 1.05 8.09
C ASN A 39 -0.84 -0.30 7.47
N GLU A 40 -1.22 -1.37 8.15
CA GLU A 40 -1.09 -2.71 7.61
C GLU A 40 -1.96 -2.87 6.36
N PRO A 41 -1.39 -3.38 5.24
CA PRO A 41 -2.15 -3.60 4.01
C PRO A 41 -3.20 -4.71 4.20
N THR A 42 -4.40 -4.51 3.64
CA THR A 42 -5.48 -5.51 3.70
C THR A 42 -5.40 -6.59 2.61
N LYS A 43 -4.66 -6.32 1.53
CA LYS A 43 -4.60 -7.20 0.35
C LYS A 43 -3.41 -8.17 0.35
N TYR A 44 -2.38 -7.91 1.15
CA TYR A 44 -1.16 -8.72 1.20
C TYR A 44 -0.48 -8.57 2.57
N HIS A 45 0.36 -9.55 2.91
CA HIS A 45 1.20 -9.47 4.10
C HIS A 45 2.45 -8.63 3.82
N ILE A 46 2.74 -7.68 4.68
CA ILE A 46 3.87 -6.74 4.52
C ILE A 46 5.21 -7.46 4.47
N LEU A 47 5.38 -8.55 5.21
CA LEU A 47 6.59 -9.36 5.18
C LEU A 47 6.85 -9.97 3.79
N ASN A 48 5.80 -10.45 3.10
CA ASN A 48 5.93 -10.98 1.74
C ASN A 48 6.43 -9.89 0.77
N ARG A 49 5.93 -8.66 0.92
CA ARG A 49 6.42 -7.52 0.14
C ARG A 49 7.87 -7.21 0.47
N ALA A 50 8.25 -7.23 1.74
CA ALA A 50 9.63 -7.00 2.18
C ALA A 50 10.60 -8.03 1.60
N ILE A 51 10.23 -9.32 1.62
CA ILE A 51 11.00 -10.41 1.01
C ILE A 51 11.18 -10.15 -0.50
N PHE A 52 10.08 -9.84 -1.20
CA PHE A 52 10.12 -9.58 -2.65
C PHE A 52 11.01 -8.37 -2.99
N TYR A 53 10.91 -7.28 -2.23
CA TYR A 53 11.74 -6.09 -2.43
C TYR A 53 13.22 -6.38 -2.16
N THR A 54 13.53 -7.12 -1.11
CA THR A 54 14.90 -7.53 -0.80
C THR A 54 15.50 -8.40 -1.91
N ALA A 55 14.75 -9.39 -2.41
CA ALA A 55 15.16 -10.23 -3.51
C ALA A 55 15.43 -9.41 -4.78
N ARG A 56 14.58 -8.42 -5.07
CA ARG A 56 14.75 -7.49 -6.20
C ARG A 56 16.04 -6.66 -6.05
N LEU A 57 16.33 -6.14 -4.86
CA LEU A 57 17.55 -5.39 -4.60
C LEU A 57 18.80 -6.25 -4.74
N VAL A 58 18.74 -7.52 -4.35
CA VAL A 58 19.84 -8.48 -4.57
C VAL A 58 20.03 -8.74 -6.06
N SER A 59 18.96 -9.09 -6.78
CA SER A 59 19.03 -9.42 -8.22
C SER A 59 19.44 -8.23 -9.08
N SER A 60 18.99 -7.02 -8.75
CA SER A 60 19.28 -5.79 -9.51
C SER A 60 20.73 -5.32 -9.43
N GLN A 61 21.58 -5.97 -8.63
CA GLN A 61 23.00 -5.66 -8.55
C GLN A 61 23.79 -6.16 -9.77
N LYS A 62 23.28 -7.18 -10.45
CA LYS A 62 23.90 -7.68 -11.68
C LYS A 62 23.94 -6.57 -12.74
N GLU A 63 25.08 -6.43 -13.43
CA GLU A 63 25.39 -5.38 -14.42
C GLU A 63 25.40 -3.94 -13.86
N ARG A 64 25.15 -3.76 -12.53
CA ARG A 64 25.26 -2.46 -11.83
C ARG A 64 26.41 -2.44 -10.85
N GLU A 65 26.53 -3.47 -10.03
CA GLU A 65 27.53 -3.59 -8.97
C GLU A 65 28.61 -4.62 -9.33
N PHE A 66 28.25 -5.62 -10.11
CA PHE A 66 29.15 -6.63 -10.65
C PHE A 66 28.69 -7.07 -12.03
N THR A 67 29.61 -7.62 -12.84
CA THR A 67 29.34 -8.08 -14.20
C THR A 67 29.67 -9.55 -14.37
N GLY A 68 29.06 -10.18 -15.37
CA GLY A 68 29.35 -11.57 -15.71
C GLY A 68 29.05 -12.54 -14.56
N SER A 69 30.07 -13.26 -14.08
CA SER A 69 29.96 -14.31 -13.06
C SER A 69 30.54 -13.92 -11.69
N ASP A 70 30.81 -12.64 -11.46
CA ASP A 70 31.47 -12.16 -10.24
C ASP A 70 30.52 -12.07 -9.03
N TYR A 71 29.79 -13.16 -8.77
CA TYR A 71 28.79 -13.23 -7.69
C TYR A 71 29.35 -12.99 -6.28
N ASN A 72 30.66 -13.08 -6.08
CA ASN A 72 31.29 -12.76 -4.81
C ASN A 72 31.27 -11.27 -4.48
N GLU A 73 31.03 -10.41 -5.48
CA GLU A 73 30.91 -8.96 -5.33
C GLU A 73 29.49 -8.49 -4.96
N ILE A 74 28.55 -9.42 -4.78
CA ILE A 74 27.21 -9.09 -4.31
C ILE A 74 27.31 -8.43 -2.94
N LYS A 75 26.72 -7.23 -2.84
CA LYS A 75 26.67 -6.45 -1.60
C LYS A 75 25.54 -6.90 -0.72
N GLN A 76 25.72 -6.76 0.59
CA GLN A 76 24.65 -6.93 1.54
C GLN A 76 23.51 -5.92 1.29
N VAL A 77 22.30 -6.39 1.44
CA VAL A 77 21.07 -5.60 1.34
C VAL A 77 20.38 -5.63 2.68
N TYR A 78 20.08 -4.45 3.21
CA TYR A 78 19.21 -4.27 4.37
C TYR A 78 17.93 -3.58 3.93
N SER A 79 16.82 -4.29 3.97
CA SER A 79 15.49 -3.72 3.75
C SER A 79 14.83 -3.46 5.09
N ILE A 80 14.74 -2.18 5.47
CA ILE A 80 14.24 -1.73 6.78
C ILE A 80 12.83 -1.21 6.60
N TRP A 81 11.90 -1.76 7.35
CA TRP A 81 10.47 -1.45 7.30
C TRP A 81 10.02 -0.85 8.62
N ILE A 82 9.57 0.39 8.60
CA ILE A 82 8.97 1.07 9.74
C ILE A 82 7.45 0.96 9.59
N CYS A 83 6.84 0.11 10.39
CA CYS A 83 5.41 -0.18 10.38
C CYS A 83 4.73 0.55 11.54
N MET A 84 3.96 1.59 11.21
CA MET A 84 3.25 2.39 12.20
C MET A 84 1.88 1.79 12.57
N ASN A 85 1.28 2.29 13.65
CA ASN A 85 -0.03 1.86 14.15
C ASN A 85 -0.12 0.36 14.48
N MET A 86 1.01 -0.24 14.84
CA MET A 86 1.04 -1.64 15.27
C MET A 86 0.41 -1.79 16.66
N LYS A 87 0.05 -3.02 17.02
CA LYS A 87 -0.52 -3.35 18.33
C LYS A 87 0.48 -3.08 19.46
N GLU A 88 1.75 -3.35 19.20
CA GLU A 88 2.85 -3.22 20.14
C GLU A 88 4.15 -2.82 19.45
N ASN A 89 5.10 -2.28 20.21
CA ASN A 89 6.45 -2.01 19.72
C ASN A 89 7.21 -3.32 19.53
N SER A 90 7.83 -3.49 18.36
CA SER A 90 8.57 -4.71 18.03
C SER A 90 9.76 -4.41 17.13
N LEU A 91 10.79 -5.24 17.22
CA LEU A 91 11.96 -5.22 16.36
C LEU A 91 12.28 -6.65 15.96
N SER A 92 12.25 -6.95 14.67
CA SER A 92 12.54 -8.28 14.12
C SER A 92 13.59 -8.19 13.03
N HIS A 93 14.58 -9.08 13.09
CA HIS A 93 15.56 -9.26 12.05
C HIS A 93 15.32 -10.61 11.38
N ILE A 94 15.06 -10.59 10.07
CA ILE A 94 14.85 -11.77 9.22
C ILE A 94 16.03 -11.90 8.29
N HIS A 95 16.71 -13.04 8.34
CA HIS A 95 17.93 -13.33 7.58
C HIS A 95 17.99 -14.81 7.21
N MET A 96 18.93 -15.18 6.35
CA MET A 96 19.13 -16.58 5.95
C MET A 96 19.99 -17.33 6.96
N VAL A 97 19.61 -18.57 7.21
CA VAL A 97 20.39 -19.52 8.01
C VAL A 97 20.62 -20.80 7.20
N LYS A 98 21.69 -21.53 7.53
CA LYS A 98 22.00 -22.84 6.94
C LYS A 98 21.69 -23.93 7.96
N ASP A 99 20.88 -24.90 7.54
CA ASP A 99 20.64 -26.13 8.30
C ASP A 99 21.29 -27.32 7.58
N ASP A 100 22.17 -28.03 8.24
CA ASP A 100 22.79 -29.25 7.69
C ASP A 100 21.85 -30.46 7.90
N LEU A 101 21.12 -30.84 6.86
CA LEU A 101 20.17 -31.97 6.92
C LEU A 101 20.84 -33.33 6.81
N LEU A 102 22.00 -33.41 6.18
CA LEU A 102 22.80 -34.62 6.00
C LEU A 102 24.28 -34.27 5.82
N GLY A 103 25.11 -34.62 6.79
CA GLY A 103 26.54 -34.30 6.77
C GLY A 103 26.80 -32.81 6.87
N GLU A 104 28.03 -32.42 7.16
CA GLU A 104 28.48 -31.02 7.21
C GLU A 104 29.31 -30.68 5.97
N GLN A 105 28.95 -29.58 5.31
CA GLN A 105 29.74 -29.03 4.20
C GLN A 105 29.98 -27.55 4.44
N ASP A 106 31.26 -27.17 4.38
CA ASP A 106 31.65 -25.75 4.45
C ASP A 106 31.45 -25.08 3.09
N TRP A 107 30.19 -24.69 2.81
CA TRP A 107 29.85 -23.92 1.63
C TRP A 107 30.42 -22.51 1.74
N LYS A 108 31.37 -22.16 0.86
CA LYS A 108 31.89 -20.78 0.82
C LYS A 108 30.86 -19.83 0.28
N GLY A 109 30.75 -18.65 0.89
CA GLY A 109 29.82 -17.60 0.48
C GLY A 109 29.37 -16.75 1.69
N ASN A 110 28.43 -15.86 1.45
CA ASN A 110 27.89 -14.96 2.46
C ASN A 110 26.37 -15.17 2.58
N LEU A 111 25.91 -15.69 3.73
CA LEU A 111 24.50 -15.85 4.02
C LEU A 111 23.83 -14.52 4.41
N ASP A 112 24.61 -13.52 4.84
CA ASP A 112 24.12 -12.21 5.26
C ASP A 112 23.83 -11.26 4.07
N ILE A 113 23.69 -11.78 2.85
CA ILE A 113 23.36 -10.95 1.69
C ILE A 113 21.97 -10.34 1.83
N PRO A 114 20.87 -11.09 2.00
CA PRO A 114 19.55 -10.54 2.21
C PRO A 114 19.23 -10.38 3.70
N ASN A 115 18.93 -9.15 4.12
CA ASN A 115 18.50 -8.84 5.47
C ASN A 115 17.23 -8.00 5.45
N ILE A 116 16.25 -8.36 6.27
CA ILE A 116 15.03 -7.59 6.46
C ILE A 116 14.92 -7.22 7.93
N VAL A 117 14.72 -5.93 8.20
CA VAL A 117 14.48 -5.43 9.55
C VAL A 117 13.06 -4.86 9.61
N MET A 118 12.22 -5.45 10.45
CA MET A 118 10.85 -4.99 10.68
C MET A 118 10.78 -4.26 12.01
N ILE A 119 10.41 -2.97 11.98
CA ILE A 119 10.27 -2.11 13.16
C ILE A 119 8.79 -1.80 13.32
N GLY A 120 8.14 -2.40 14.29
CA GLY A 120 6.74 -2.13 14.64
C GLY A 120 6.66 -0.97 15.63
N LEU A 121 5.92 0.09 15.30
CA LEU A 121 5.66 1.22 16.17
C LEU A 121 4.21 1.19 16.64
N ALA A 122 4.01 1.07 17.95
CA ALA A 122 2.70 1.23 18.56
C ALA A 122 2.18 2.67 18.39
N LYS A 123 0.87 2.87 18.59
CA LYS A 123 0.25 4.19 18.50
C LYS A 123 0.79 5.18 19.53
N GLU A 124 1.08 4.66 20.73
CA GLU A 124 1.63 5.46 21.81
C GLU A 124 3.15 5.40 21.82
N ILE A 125 3.77 6.56 22.06
CA ILE A 125 5.22 6.66 22.19
C ILE A 125 5.62 5.94 23.47
N PRO A 126 6.53 4.94 23.42
CA PRO A 126 6.92 4.18 24.60
C PRO A 126 7.65 5.05 25.62
N PRO A 127 7.73 4.61 26.89
CA PRO A 127 8.49 5.29 27.93
C PRO A 127 9.98 5.37 27.59
N LYS A 128 10.70 6.25 28.29
CA LYS A 128 12.14 6.41 28.11
C LYS A 128 12.87 5.26 28.83
N GLU A 129 13.03 4.15 28.14
CA GLU A 129 13.75 2.96 28.57
C GLU A 129 14.72 2.53 27.48
N GLU A 130 15.89 1.99 27.84
CA GLU A 130 16.96 1.61 26.90
C GLU A 130 16.46 0.68 25.77
N GLN A 131 15.64 -0.29 26.10
CA GLN A 131 15.07 -1.22 25.11
C GLN A 131 14.14 -0.56 24.07
N TYR A 132 13.62 0.63 24.35
CA TYR A 132 12.69 1.36 23.50
C TYR A 132 13.27 2.63 22.87
N GLU A 133 14.56 2.90 23.01
CA GLU A 133 15.17 4.13 22.50
C GLU A 133 14.86 4.40 21.02
N LEU A 134 15.07 3.38 20.16
CA LEU A 134 14.78 3.49 18.73
C LEU A 134 13.28 3.72 18.47
N HIS A 135 12.40 2.96 19.12
CA HIS A 135 10.95 3.08 18.95
C HIS A 135 10.44 4.43 19.45
N ARG A 136 11.00 4.94 20.55
CA ARG A 136 10.65 6.25 21.09
C ARG A 136 11.07 7.37 20.13
N LEU A 137 12.28 7.31 19.61
CA LEU A 137 12.77 8.30 18.63
C LEU A 137 11.92 8.29 17.36
N LEU A 138 11.74 7.12 16.73
CA LEU A 138 10.96 6.98 15.51
C LEU A 138 9.49 7.32 15.73
N GLY A 139 8.90 6.84 16.83
CA GLY A 139 7.52 7.15 17.21
C GLY A 139 7.30 8.65 17.39
N ALA A 140 8.24 9.36 18.01
CA ALA A 140 8.17 10.81 18.15
C ALA A 140 8.31 11.53 16.81
N LEU A 141 9.30 11.16 15.99
CA LEU A 141 9.52 11.75 14.66
C LEU A 141 8.33 11.58 13.74
N LEU A 142 7.73 10.37 13.72
CA LEU A 142 6.60 10.02 12.85
C LEU A 142 5.24 10.32 13.48
N SER A 143 5.21 10.82 14.73
CA SER A 143 3.97 11.22 15.41
C SER A 143 3.25 12.33 14.64
N GLN A 144 1.93 12.17 14.48
CA GLN A 144 1.04 13.20 13.94
C GLN A 144 0.51 14.17 15.00
N THR A 145 0.66 13.82 16.28
CA THR A 145 0.15 14.63 17.40
C THR A 145 1.20 15.54 18.03
N MET A 146 2.49 15.30 17.77
CA MET A 146 3.57 16.13 18.26
C MET A 146 3.88 17.27 17.30
N THR A 147 4.02 18.49 17.85
CA THR A 147 4.47 19.66 17.08
C THR A 147 5.95 19.54 16.69
N ALA A 148 6.38 20.30 15.68
CA ALA A 148 7.79 20.36 15.27
C ALA A 148 8.71 20.72 16.44
N GLU A 149 8.31 21.67 17.30
CA GLU A 149 9.10 22.10 18.47
C GLU A 149 9.23 20.97 19.49
N GLN A 150 8.17 20.21 19.74
CA GLN A 150 8.21 19.05 20.65
C GLN A 150 9.16 17.96 20.13
N LYS A 151 9.10 17.65 18.83
CA LYS A 151 10.01 16.70 18.17
C LYS A 151 11.47 17.14 18.27
N LEU A 152 11.75 18.39 17.92
CA LEU A 152 13.11 18.96 18.02
C LEU A 152 13.65 18.98 19.44
N LYS A 153 12.79 19.29 20.42
CA LYS A 153 13.15 19.26 21.84
C LYS A 153 13.52 17.85 22.28
N LEU A 154 12.72 16.85 21.93
CA LEU A 154 12.99 15.45 22.23
C LEU A 154 14.32 14.98 21.61
N MET A 155 14.53 15.26 20.31
CA MET A 155 15.77 14.92 19.60
C MET A 155 17.01 15.50 20.29
N LYS A 156 16.94 16.78 20.69
CA LYS A 156 18.06 17.47 21.32
C LYS A 156 18.31 17.01 22.77
N GLN A 157 17.24 16.87 23.56
CA GLN A 157 17.37 16.63 25.01
C GLN A 157 17.53 15.16 25.36
N GLU A 158 16.94 14.25 24.60
CA GLU A 158 16.97 12.82 24.91
C GLU A 158 18.02 12.07 24.10
N TYR A 159 18.36 12.54 22.88
CA TYR A 159 19.25 11.81 21.95
C TYR A 159 20.49 12.61 21.55
N ASP A 160 20.69 13.81 22.12
CA ASP A 160 21.83 14.70 21.79
C ASP A 160 22.02 14.92 20.29
N ILE A 161 20.91 14.90 19.52
CA ILE A 161 20.95 15.15 18.08
C ILE A 161 21.10 16.66 17.84
N PRO A 162 22.11 17.10 17.04
CA PRO A 162 22.40 18.52 16.84
C PRO A 162 21.39 19.16 15.86
N VAL A 163 20.16 19.37 16.32
CA VAL A 163 19.02 19.88 15.53
C VAL A 163 19.22 21.26 14.90
N ASP A 164 20.21 22.01 15.37
CA ASP A 164 20.55 23.34 14.87
C ASP A 164 21.55 23.31 13.68
N ARG A 165 21.96 22.10 13.26
CA ARG A 165 22.90 21.87 12.15
C ARG A 165 22.20 21.19 10.97
N ASN A 166 22.73 21.40 9.76
CA ASN A 166 22.38 20.69 8.52
C ASN A 166 20.90 20.72 8.11
N GLY A 167 20.16 21.77 8.45
CA GLY A 167 18.75 21.89 8.02
C GLY A 167 17.75 20.95 8.71
N ILE A 168 18.18 20.15 9.69
CA ILE A 168 17.31 19.19 10.41
C ILE A 168 16.04 19.85 10.93
N ARG A 169 16.16 21.08 11.45
CA ARG A 169 15.01 21.87 11.93
C ARG A 169 13.97 22.11 10.83
N ASP A 170 14.43 22.46 9.63
CA ASP A 170 13.55 22.76 8.50
C ASP A 170 12.95 21.47 7.94
N GLU A 171 13.71 20.38 7.88
CA GLU A 171 13.22 19.08 7.46
C GLU A 171 12.15 18.52 8.41
N VAL A 172 12.33 18.64 9.73
CA VAL A 172 11.31 18.23 10.71
C VAL A 172 10.03 19.05 10.55
N LYS A 173 10.14 20.37 10.29
CA LYS A 173 8.97 21.23 10.00
C LYS A 173 8.27 20.80 8.72
N VAL A 174 9.03 20.53 7.65
CA VAL A 174 8.49 20.05 6.37
C VAL A 174 7.78 18.70 6.55
N MET A 175 8.36 17.77 7.31
CA MET A 175 7.74 16.50 7.63
C MET A 175 6.40 16.65 8.35
N CYS A 176 6.30 17.58 9.31
CA CYS A 176 5.05 17.87 10.00
C CYS A 176 3.98 18.40 9.04
N ASN A 177 4.36 19.34 8.16
CA ASN A 177 3.44 19.93 7.17
C ASN A 177 3.02 18.92 6.09
N LEU A 178 3.94 18.03 5.64
CA LEU A 178 3.64 16.98 4.67
C LEU A 178 2.66 15.94 5.22
N SER A 179 2.75 15.59 6.51
CA SER A 179 1.82 14.65 7.13
C SER A 179 0.38 15.20 7.17
N GLU A 180 0.23 16.49 7.42
CA GLU A 180 -1.07 17.20 7.34
C GLU A 180 -1.57 17.26 5.89
N GLY A 181 -0.72 17.65 4.93
CA GLY A 181 -1.08 17.76 3.51
C GLY A 181 -1.39 16.42 2.85
N VAL A 182 -0.73 15.33 3.24
CA VAL A 182 -1.02 13.98 2.72
C VAL A 182 -2.36 13.47 3.24
N GLU A 183 -2.73 13.81 4.49
CA GLU A 183 -4.02 13.45 5.06
C GLU A 183 -5.17 14.19 4.36
N GLU A 184 -5.03 15.51 4.11
CA GLU A 184 -5.99 16.30 3.35
C GLU A 184 -6.13 15.82 1.89
N MET A 185 -5.01 15.53 1.20
CA MET A 185 -5.03 14.99 -0.16
C MET A 185 -5.61 13.58 -0.21
N GLY A 186 -5.33 12.75 0.78
CA GLY A 186 -5.90 11.41 0.92
C GLY A 186 -7.41 11.45 1.09
N TYR A 187 -7.90 12.35 1.95
CA TYR A 187 -9.33 12.57 2.19
C TYR A 187 -10.03 13.09 0.93
N ALA A 188 -9.46 14.11 0.27
CA ALA A 188 -10.01 14.68 -0.97
C ALA A 188 -10.04 13.66 -2.12
N LYS A 189 -8.99 12.83 -2.29
CA LYS A 189 -8.97 11.76 -3.28
C LYS A 189 -9.98 10.66 -2.95
N GLY A 190 -10.12 10.29 -1.69
CA GLY A 190 -11.10 9.31 -1.24
C GLY A 190 -12.53 9.78 -1.47
N GLU A 191 -12.84 11.04 -1.16
CA GLU A 191 -14.13 11.66 -1.41
C GLU A 191 -14.45 11.74 -2.91
N ALA A 192 -13.50 12.19 -3.73
CA ALA A 192 -13.66 12.27 -5.17
C ALA A 192 -13.89 10.89 -5.80
N ALA A 193 -13.13 9.87 -5.38
CA ALA A 193 -13.31 8.50 -5.84
C ALA A 193 -14.64 7.90 -5.39
N GLY A 194 -15.06 8.15 -4.15
CA GLY A 194 -16.36 7.73 -3.62
C GLY A 194 -17.53 8.38 -4.37
N ARG A 195 -17.47 9.68 -4.64
CA ARG A 195 -18.47 10.39 -5.47
C ARG A 195 -18.54 9.84 -6.89
N ALA A 196 -17.38 9.63 -7.54
CA ALA A 196 -17.34 9.08 -8.89
C ALA A 196 -17.93 7.66 -8.95
N ALA A 197 -17.56 6.79 -8.03
CA ALA A 197 -18.12 5.43 -7.94
C ALA A 197 -19.63 5.45 -7.65
N GLY A 198 -20.09 6.31 -6.75
CA GLY A 198 -21.51 6.49 -6.44
C GLY A 198 -22.33 7.01 -7.62
N MET A 199 -21.80 7.97 -8.40
CA MET A 199 -22.43 8.45 -9.62
C MET A 199 -22.56 7.36 -10.69
N VAL A 200 -21.51 6.57 -10.92
CA VAL A 200 -21.54 5.46 -11.90
C VAL A 200 -22.54 4.39 -11.48
N ALA A 201 -22.52 3.97 -10.21
CA ALA A 201 -23.47 2.99 -9.69
C ALA A 201 -24.90 3.49 -9.76
N GLY A 202 -25.17 4.74 -9.33
CA GLY A 202 -26.50 5.34 -9.35
C GLY A 202 -27.04 5.53 -10.78
N ARG A 203 -26.17 5.89 -11.75
CA ARG A 203 -26.56 5.99 -13.15
C ARG A 203 -26.94 4.61 -13.74
N SER A 204 -26.08 3.59 -13.50
CA SER A 204 -26.37 2.23 -13.97
C SER A 204 -27.64 1.65 -13.41
N GLU A 205 -27.92 1.87 -12.12
CA GLU A 205 -29.15 1.43 -11.48
C GLU A 205 -30.35 2.21 -11.99
N GLY A 206 -30.23 3.53 -12.16
CA GLY A 206 -31.26 4.39 -12.73
C GLY A 206 -31.62 4.02 -14.17
N GLU A 207 -30.64 3.68 -15.00
CA GLU A 207 -30.85 3.22 -16.38
C GLU A 207 -31.60 1.88 -16.39
N LYS A 208 -31.24 0.91 -15.56
CA LYS A 208 -31.95 -0.37 -15.46
C LYS A 208 -33.39 -0.22 -15.01
N ILE A 209 -33.63 0.60 -13.99
CA ILE A 209 -34.98 0.87 -13.49
C ILE A 209 -35.79 1.61 -14.56
N GLY A 210 -35.20 2.60 -15.23
CA GLY A 210 -35.83 3.36 -16.31
C GLY A 210 -36.22 2.49 -17.48
N GLU A 211 -35.34 1.59 -17.93
CA GLU A 211 -35.59 0.64 -19.02
C GLU A 211 -36.73 -0.34 -18.65
N ALA A 212 -36.69 -0.92 -17.45
CA ALA A 212 -37.73 -1.83 -16.98
C ALA A 212 -39.11 -1.14 -16.92
N ARG A 213 -39.17 0.07 -16.35
CA ARG A 213 -40.40 0.87 -16.30
C ARG A 213 -40.90 1.26 -17.71
N GLY A 214 -40.00 1.70 -18.60
CA GLY A 214 -40.32 2.06 -19.98
C GLY A 214 -40.90 0.88 -20.75
N LYS A 215 -40.34 -0.31 -20.62
CA LYS A 215 -40.87 -1.55 -21.22
C LYS A 215 -42.29 -1.88 -20.70
N THR A 216 -42.52 -1.75 -19.40
CA THR A 216 -43.83 -2.02 -18.78
C THR A 216 -44.87 -1.02 -19.26
N ILE A 217 -44.58 0.28 -19.24
CA ILE A 217 -45.46 1.33 -19.71
C ILE A 217 -45.80 1.14 -21.20
N GLY A 218 -44.77 0.90 -22.02
CA GLY A 218 -44.96 0.69 -23.48
C GLY A 218 -45.85 -0.54 -23.76
N LYS A 219 -45.64 -1.65 -23.07
CA LYS A 219 -46.51 -2.82 -23.18
C LYS A 219 -47.96 -2.49 -22.79
N SER A 220 -48.17 -1.81 -21.67
CA SER A 220 -49.50 -1.40 -21.18
C SER A 220 -50.22 -0.50 -22.18
N GLU A 221 -49.54 0.46 -22.78
CA GLU A 221 -50.12 1.32 -23.83
C GLU A 221 -50.54 0.55 -25.08
N VAL A 222 -49.74 -0.45 -25.49
CA VAL A 222 -50.10 -1.30 -26.65
C VAL A 222 -51.35 -2.13 -26.31
N ILE A 223 -51.40 -2.77 -25.13
CA ILE A 223 -52.55 -3.54 -24.70
C ILE A 223 -53.84 -2.68 -24.69
N LEU A 224 -53.81 -1.51 -24.08
CA LEU A 224 -54.94 -0.62 -24.06
C LEU A 224 -55.41 -0.17 -25.46
N LYS A 225 -54.47 0.10 -26.37
CA LYS A 225 -54.78 0.42 -27.80
C LYS A 225 -55.39 -0.74 -28.56
N MET A 226 -54.88 -1.95 -28.35
CA MET A 226 -55.42 -3.17 -28.97
C MET A 226 -56.84 -3.46 -28.45
N HIS A 227 -57.03 -3.41 -27.14
CA HIS A 227 -58.33 -3.61 -26.52
C HIS A 227 -59.37 -2.59 -27.06
N LYS A 228 -59.01 -1.30 -27.11
CA LYS A 228 -59.87 -0.22 -27.63
C LYS A 228 -60.21 -0.43 -29.13
N LYS A 229 -59.37 -1.11 -29.88
CA LYS A 229 -59.63 -1.47 -31.30
C LYS A 229 -60.43 -2.76 -31.46
N GLY A 230 -60.84 -3.44 -30.38
CA GLY A 230 -61.65 -4.64 -30.43
C GLY A 230 -60.91 -5.96 -30.66
N TYR A 231 -59.62 -6.03 -30.44
CA TYR A 231 -58.84 -7.28 -30.47
C TYR A 231 -59.27 -8.19 -29.32
N SER A 232 -59.31 -9.52 -29.58
CA SER A 232 -59.61 -10.50 -28.53
C SER A 232 -58.45 -10.64 -27.53
N LEU A 233 -58.70 -11.11 -26.30
CA LEU A 233 -57.69 -11.40 -25.29
C LEU A 233 -56.60 -12.33 -25.85
N GLU A 234 -56.95 -13.37 -26.59
CA GLU A 234 -56.04 -14.29 -27.23
C GLU A 234 -55.07 -13.58 -28.18
N GLN A 235 -55.60 -12.65 -29.02
CA GLN A 235 -54.78 -11.86 -29.94
C GLN A 235 -53.84 -10.92 -29.21
N ILE A 236 -54.29 -10.36 -28.09
CA ILE A 236 -53.43 -9.49 -27.27
C ILE A 236 -52.33 -10.29 -26.57
N MET A 237 -52.67 -11.48 -26.05
CA MET A 237 -51.69 -12.43 -25.44
C MET A 237 -50.61 -12.81 -26.48
N ASP A 238 -50.99 -13.17 -27.68
CA ASP A 238 -50.06 -13.60 -28.73
C ASP A 238 -49.07 -12.47 -29.12
N VAL A 239 -49.52 -11.23 -29.17
CA VAL A 239 -48.68 -10.08 -29.56
C VAL A 239 -47.81 -9.59 -28.41
N THR A 240 -48.27 -9.67 -27.15
CA THR A 240 -47.60 -9.07 -25.99
C THR A 240 -46.78 -10.06 -25.18
N GLU A 241 -46.96 -11.37 -25.43
CA GLU A 241 -46.38 -12.48 -24.68
C GLU A 241 -46.68 -12.40 -23.15
N MET A 242 -47.86 -11.82 -22.79
CA MET A 242 -48.32 -11.67 -21.43
C MET A 242 -49.47 -12.63 -21.12
N SER A 243 -49.59 -13.02 -19.87
CA SER A 243 -50.69 -13.86 -19.41
C SER A 243 -52.05 -13.11 -19.42
N GLU A 244 -53.13 -13.86 -19.49
CA GLU A 244 -54.49 -13.33 -19.47
C GLU A 244 -54.73 -12.48 -18.21
N ASP A 245 -54.23 -12.92 -17.06
CA ASP A 245 -54.38 -12.21 -15.80
C ASP A 245 -53.65 -10.86 -15.76
N GLU A 246 -52.43 -10.82 -16.35
CA GLU A 246 -51.66 -9.56 -16.46
C GLU A 246 -52.33 -8.60 -17.43
N ILE A 247 -52.90 -9.06 -18.53
CA ILE A 247 -53.65 -8.21 -19.47
C ILE A 247 -54.90 -7.69 -18.84
N LYS A 248 -55.69 -8.53 -18.11
CA LYS A 248 -56.91 -8.08 -17.39
C LYS A 248 -56.58 -7.06 -16.34
N ALA A 249 -55.44 -7.18 -15.62
CA ALA A 249 -55.01 -6.19 -14.64
C ALA A 249 -54.72 -4.81 -15.26
N ILE A 250 -54.39 -4.76 -16.57
CA ILE A 250 -54.13 -3.49 -17.29
C ILE A 250 -55.38 -2.91 -17.88
N ILE A 251 -56.30 -3.73 -18.33
CA ILE A 251 -57.55 -3.30 -19.02
C ILE A 251 -58.62 -2.89 -17.98
N GLY A 252 -58.62 -3.43 -16.78
CA GLY A 252 -59.57 -3.15 -15.67
C GLY A 252 -60.70 -4.12 -15.64
#